data_b6d70c9617bdb5f5a2ca4dba3a6b753d
#
_entry.id   b6d70c9617bdb5f5a2ca4dba3a6b753d
#
_cell.length_a   1.000
_cell.length_b   1.000
_cell.length_c   1.000
_cell.angle_alpha   90.00
_cell.angle_beta   90.00
_cell.angle_gamma   90.00
#
_symmetry.space_group_name_H-M   'P 1'
#
loop_
_entity.id
_entity.type
_entity.pdbx_description
1 polymer ?
#
loop_
_entity_poly.entity_id
_entity_poly.type
_entity_poly.pdbx_seq_one_letter_code
_entity_poly.pdbx_strand_id
1 'polypeptide(L)'
;MRRRWSRISAVVSALAVALGATACSSPGESDELLIYNAQHESLTKEWIEAFTKETGFKVTYRQGGDTELGNQLVAEGAASPADVFLTENSPAMAAVERAGLFADLGAETINQVPAQYRPASGKWTGVAARTTVFVYNKAKLQPDQLPKSLLDLQQPAWKGRWGAPPTKADFQAIVSALLQLKGEAATAQWLAGMKANAKTYNDNIATLKAVNSGEVDGGVIYHYYWFRDQAKTKEMSGNTALHYFRNQDPGAFVSLSGGGVLKSSKKADKAQQFLRFITGKAGQEVLEKGDSFEYPVASGVPANPALVPLTDLQAPAVDPSTLDAQKVTDLMTKAGLL
;
A
#
# COMPACT_ATOMS: atom_id res chain seq x y z
N MET A 1 -88.92 -16.27 -47.02
CA MET A 1 -87.68 -16.79 -47.64
C MET A 1 -87.18 -15.81 -48.73
N ARG A 2 -86.18 -15.02 -48.41
CA ARG A 2 -85.28 -14.31 -49.40
C ARG A 2 -84.25 -13.58 -48.64
N ARG A 3 -82.99 -14.05 -48.69
CA ARG A 3 -81.79 -13.43 -48.10
C ARG A 3 -81.44 -12.19 -48.91
N ARG A 4 -81.27 -11.07 -48.20
CA ARG A 4 -80.62 -9.87 -48.75
C ARG A 4 -79.18 -9.80 -48.19
N TRP A 5 -78.22 -9.79 -49.13
CA TRP A 5 -76.85 -9.54 -48.87
C TRP A 5 -76.62 -8.02 -48.90
N SER A 6 -76.17 -7.49 -47.88
CA SER A 6 -75.67 -6.12 -47.82
C SER A 6 -74.12 -6.14 -47.85
N ARG A 7 -73.59 -5.44 -48.82
CA ARG A 7 -72.16 -5.26 -49.04
C ARG A 7 -71.66 -4.23 -48.07
N ILE A 8 -70.65 -4.57 -47.21
CA ILE A 8 -69.91 -3.63 -46.38
C ILE A 8 -68.60 -3.36 -47.09
N SER A 9 -68.37 -2.10 -47.44
CA SER A 9 -67.12 -1.60 -48.00
C SER A 9 -66.10 -1.45 -46.88
N ALA A 10 -64.97 -2.14 -47.00
CA ALA A 10 -63.83 -1.99 -46.05
C ALA A 10 -62.98 -0.80 -46.50
N VAL A 11 -62.90 0.19 -45.62
CA VAL A 11 -61.91 1.30 -45.68
C VAL A 11 -60.62 0.81 -45.05
N VAL A 12 -59.59 0.66 -45.85
CA VAL A 12 -58.24 0.32 -45.38
C VAL A 12 -57.56 1.63 -44.97
N SER A 13 -57.48 1.88 -43.70
CA SER A 13 -56.63 2.97 -43.14
C SER A 13 -55.22 2.42 -42.97
N ALA A 14 -54.27 2.88 -43.76
CA ALA A 14 -52.84 2.61 -43.59
C ALA A 14 -52.30 3.35 -42.39
N LEU A 15 -52.02 2.65 -41.31
CA LEU A 15 -51.31 3.17 -40.14
C LEU A 15 -49.80 3.03 -40.39
N ALA A 16 -49.13 4.11 -40.69
CA ALA A 16 -47.66 4.15 -40.76
C ALA A 16 -47.09 4.04 -39.35
N VAL A 17 -46.57 2.85 -39.02
CA VAL A 17 -45.79 2.65 -37.77
C VAL A 17 -44.41 3.22 -38.00
N ALA A 18 -44.13 4.41 -37.46
CA ALA A 18 -42.78 4.93 -37.34
C ALA A 18 -42.05 4.10 -36.29
N LEU A 19 -41.20 3.14 -36.72
CA LEU A 19 -40.22 2.53 -35.86
C LEU A 19 -39.19 3.60 -35.44
N GLY A 20 -39.41 4.19 -34.29
CA GLY A 20 -38.37 4.94 -33.58
C GLY A 20 -37.24 3.97 -33.20
N ALA A 21 -36.12 4.04 -33.91
CA ALA A 21 -34.88 3.40 -33.48
C ALA A 21 -34.47 4.06 -32.15
N THR A 22 -34.90 3.46 -31.05
CA THR A 22 -34.24 3.70 -29.74
C THR A 22 -32.81 3.16 -29.89
N ALA A 23 -31.88 4.06 -30.20
CA ALA A 23 -30.48 3.80 -30.01
C ALA A 23 -30.32 3.43 -28.54
N CYS A 24 -30.16 2.13 -28.24
CA CYS A 24 -29.57 1.70 -26.97
C CYS A 24 -28.17 2.28 -26.96
N SER A 25 -28.01 3.47 -26.34
CA SER A 25 -26.72 3.91 -25.88
C SER A 25 -26.28 2.85 -24.86
N SER A 26 -25.34 2.02 -25.26
CA SER A 26 -24.55 1.23 -24.31
C SER A 26 -24.19 2.14 -23.16
N PRO A 27 -24.22 1.69 -21.90
CA PRO A 27 -23.72 2.50 -20.81
C PRO A 27 -22.31 2.92 -21.19
N GLY A 28 -22.11 4.22 -21.47
CA GLY A 28 -20.81 4.74 -21.87
C GLY A 28 -19.83 4.34 -20.79
N GLU A 29 -18.73 3.71 -21.19
CA GLU A 29 -17.62 3.39 -20.30
C GLU A 29 -17.29 4.68 -19.56
N SER A 30 -17.39 4.65 -18.23
CA SER A 30 -17.15 5.84 -17.40
C SER A 30 -15.77 6.39 -17.72
N ASP A 31 -15.66 7.67 -18.02
CA ASP A 31 -14.40 8.35 -18.31
C ASP A 31 -13.56 8.58 -17.02
N GLU A 32 -14.03 8.10 -15.87
CA GLU A 32 -13.40 8.20 -14.57
C GLU A 32 -12.32 7.12 -14.40
N LEU A 33 -11.14 7.51 -13.88
CA LEU A 33 -10.13 6.54 -13.48
C LEU A 33 -10.62 5.72 -12.29
N LEU A 34 -10.37 4.42 -12.31
CA LEU A 34 -10.60 3.52 -11.18
C LEU A 34 -9.28 3.07 -10.57
N ILE A 35 -9.07 3.44 -9.32
CA ILE A 35 -7.90 3.01 -8.55
C ILE A 35 -8.30 1.84 -7.62
N TYR A 36 -7.57 0.73 -7.68
CA TYR A 36 -7.57 -0.22 -6.58
C TYR A 36 -6.57 0.29 -5.55
N ASN A 37 -7.10 0.74 -4.43
CA ASN A 37 -6.33 1.46 -3.42
C ASN A 37 -6.13 0.63 -2.15
N ALA A 38 -4.90 0.23 -1.91
CA ALA A 38 -4.47 -0.33 -0.64
C ALA A 38 -3.58 0.66 0.16
N GLN A 39 -3.32 1.86 -0.38
CA GLN A 39 -2.67 2.94 0.36
C GLN A 39 -3.66 3.57 1.35
N HIS A 40 -3.18 4.32 2.33
CA HIS A 40 -4.01 5.07 3.28
C HIS A 40 -5.07 5.91 2.56
N GLU A 41 -6.31 5.67 2.91
CA GLU A 41 -7.45 6.32 2.24
C GLU A 41 -7.37 7.85 2.29
N SER A 42 -6.94 8.42 3.43
CA SER A 42 -6.78 9.87 3.59
C SER A 42 -5.76 10.45 2.62
N LEU A 43 -4.58 9.83 2.50
CA LEU A 43 -3.53 10.26 1.58
C LEU A 43 -3.97 10.14 0.12
N THR A 44 -4.63 9.03 -0.24
CA THR A 44 -5.14 8.85 -1.60
C THR A 44 -6.21 9.88 -1.96
N LYS A 45 -7.09 10.23 -1.02
CA LYS A 45 -8.07 11.32 -1.21
C LYS A 45 -7.39 12.66 -1.48
N GLU A 46 -6.38 13.02 -0.71
CA GLU A 46 -5.61 14.26 -0.91
C GLU A 46 -4.95 14.29 -2.31
N TRP A 47 -4.35 13.19 -2.74
CA TRP A 47 -3.80 13.07 -4.10
C TRP A 47 -4.88 13.20 -5.19
N ILE A 48 -6.02 12.54 -5.01
CA ILE A 48 -7.14 12.60 -5.97
C ILE A 48 -7.70 14.03 -6.05
N GLU A 49 -7.90 14.69 -4.93
CA GLU A 49 -8.40 16.06 -4.89
C GLU A 49 -7.44 17.02 -5.58
N ALA A 50 -6.14 16.93 -5.28
CA ALA A 50 -5.12 17.76 -5.89
C ALA A 50 -5.01 17.50 -7.41
N PHE A 51 -4.99 16.23 -7.83
CA PHE A 51 -4.96 15.83 -9.24
C PHE A 51 -6.20 16.29 -10.01
N THR A 52 -7.39 16.10 -9.44
CA THR A 52 -8.65 16.54 -10.06
C THR A 52 -8.71 18.05 -10.21
N LYS A 53 -8.21 18.79 -9.20
CA LYS A 53 -8.14 20.26 -9.25
C LYS A 53 -7.21 20.75 -10.37
N GLU A 54 -6.10 20.06 -10.61
CA GLU A 54 -5.12 20.42 -11.63
C GLU A 54 -5.58 20.06 -13.05
N THR A 55 -6.19 18.87 -13.20
CA THR A 55 -6.45 18.28 -14.53
C THR A 55 -7.90 18.27 -14.96
N GLY A 56 -8.85 18.41 -14.02
CA GLY A 56 -10.28 18.22 -14.26
C GLY A 56 -10.71 16.75 -14.40
N PHE A 57 -9.76 15.78 -14.31
CA PHE A 57 -10.10 14.36 -14.43
C PHE A 57 -10.77 13.84 -13.16
N LYS A 58 -11.82 13.05 -13.35
CA LYS A 58 -12.48 12.36 -12.25
C LYS A 58 -11.77 11.05 -11.95
N VAL A 59 -11.64 10.78 -10.66
CA VAL A 59 -11.00 9.57 -10.15
C VAL A 59 -11.87 8.97 -9.07
N THR A 60 -12.12 7.68 -9.18
CA THR A 60 -12.78 6.87 -8.16
C THR A 60 -11.80 5.82 -7.63
N TYR A 61 -12.08 5.27 -6.45
CA TYR A 61 -11.22 4.22 -5.91
C TYR A 61 -12.04 3.17 -5.18
N ARG A 62 -11.52 1.94 -5.19
CA ARG A 62 -11.94 0.85 -4.34
C ARG A 62 -10.90 0.64 -3.25
N GLN A 63 -11.28 0.83 -1.98
CA GLN A 63 -10.41 0.59 -0.84
C GLN A 63 -10.36 -0.89 -0.48
N GLY A 64 -9.15 -1.40 -0.16
CA GLY A 64 -8.92 -2.75 0.34
C GLY A 64 -7.50 -2.88 0.91
N GLY A 65 -7.12 -4.08 1.34
CA GLY A 65 -5.77 -4.35 1.81
C GLY A 65 -4.82 -4.76 0.68
N ASP A 66 -3.50 -4.60 0.89
CA ASP A 66 -2.45 -4.96 -0.09
C ASP A 66 -2.62 -6.37 -0.65
N THR A 67 -2.72 -7.37 0.23
CA THR A 67 -2.86 -8.78 -0.14
C THR A 67 -4.20 -9.07 -0.80
N GLU A 68 -5.28 -8.47 -0.29
CA GLU A 68 -6.64 -8.64 -0.84
C GLU A 68 -6.70 -8.15 -2.28
N LEU A 69 -6.37 -6.88 -2.51
CA LEU A 69 -6.46 -6.27 -3.83
C LEU A 69 -5.42 -6.83 -4.81
N GLY A 70 -4.21 -7.16 -4.33
CA GLY A 70 -3.20 -7.82 -5.15
C GLY A 70 -3.67 -9.19 -5.65
N ASN A 71 -4.23 -10.03 -4.77
CA ASN A 71 -4.79 -11.34 -5.15
C ASN A 71 -6.02 -11.20 -6.06
N GLN A 72 -6.85 -10.18 -5.82
CA GLN A 72 -7.99 -9.90 -6.68
C GLN A 72 -7.52 -9.55 -8.11
N LEU A 73 -6.53 -8.66 -8.26
CA LEU A 73 -5.96 -8.30 -9.55
C LEU A 73 -5.37 -9.53 -10.28
N VAL A 74 -4.67 -10.41 -9.56
CA VAL A 74 -4.14 -11.64 -10.14
C VAL A 74 -5.28 -12.56 -10.61
N ALA A 75 -6.37 -12.66 -9.86
CA ALA A 75 -7.54 -13.46 -10.23
C ALA A 75 -8.32 -12.84 -11.41
N GLU A 76 -8.47 -11.53 -11.46
CA GLU A 76 -9.15 -10.81 -12.54
C GLU A 76 -8.33 -10.80 -13.85
N GLY A 77 -7.01 -10.78 -13.74
CA GLY A 77 -6.09 -10.79 -14.87
C GLY A 77 -6.38 -9.66 -15.86
N ALA A 78 -6.49 -10.01 -17.14
CA ALA A 78 -6.80 -9.06 -18.23
C ALA A 78 -8.24 -8.50 -18.19
N ALA A 79 -9.12 -9.07 -17.37
CA ALA A 79 -10.50 -8.60 -17.19
C ALA A 79 -10.65 -7.59 -16.05
N SER A 80 -9.57 -7.24 -15.35
CA SER A 80 -9.64 -6.27 -14.26
C SER A 80 -10.16 -4.92 -14.75
N PRO A 81 -11.14 -4.32 -14.05
CA PRO A 81 -11.65 -2.99 -14.37
C PRO A 81 -10.73 -1.87 -13.85
N ALA A 82 -9.74 -2.18 -13.02
CA ALA A 82 -8.86 -1.18 -12.44
C ALA A 82 -7.91 -0.58 -13.47
N ASP A 83 -7.68 0.72 -13.37
CA ASP A 83 -6.72 1.45 -14.19
C ASP A 83 -5.36 1.56 -13.49
N VAL A 84 -5.38 1.76 -12.16
CA VAL A 84 -4.19 1.94 -11.32
C VAL A 84 -4.30 1.05 -10.09
N PHE A 85 -3.16 0.52 -9.66
CA PHE A 85 -3.00 -0.14 -8.35
C PHE A 85 -2.06 0.67 -7.47
N LEU A 86 -2.54 1.04 -6.27
CA LEU A 86 -1.75 1.67 -5.22
C LEU A 86 -1.68 0.76 -4.00
N THR A 87 -0.49 0.65 -3.40
CA THR A 87 -0.27 -0.17 -2.21
C THR A 87 0.41 0.60 -1.09
N GLU A 88 0.25 0.12 0.14
CA GLU A 88 1.09 0.54 1.24
C GLU A 88 2.46 -0.14 1.21
N ASN A 89 2.55 -1.39 0.71
CA ASN A 89 3.76 -2.19 0.77
C ASN A 89 4.08 -2.88 -0.56
N SER A 90 5.36 -2.98 -0.87
CA SER A 90 5.86 -3.51 -2.14
C SER A 90 5.60 -4.99 -2.42
N PRO A 91 5.44 -5.93 -1.45
CA PRO A 91 5.22 -7.34 -1.78
C PRO A 91 4.01 -7.61 -2.66
N ALA A 92 2.92 -6.84 -2.51
CA ALA A 92 1.76 -6.95 -3.38
C ALA A 92 2.04 -6.45 -4.80
N MET A 93 2.82 -5.34 -4.95
CA MET A 93 3.27 -4.86 -6.25
C MET A 93 4.12 -5.92 -6.97
N ALA A 94 5.07 -6.52 -6.27
CA ALA A 94 5.90 -7.59 -6.82
C ALA A 94 5.07 -8.82 -7.27
N ALA A 95 4.01 -9.18 -6.55
CA ALA A 95 3.11 -10.27 -6.93
C ALA A 95 2.34 -9.96 -8.22
N VAL A 96 1.77 -8.76 -8.35
CA VAL A 96 1.04 -8.29 -9.54
C VAL A 96 2.00 -8.14 -10.74
N GLU A 97 3.24 -7.69 -10.52
CA GLU A 97 4.29 -7.64 -11.54
C GLU A 97 4.65 -9.03 -12.06
N ARG A 98 4.89 -10.01 -11.16
CA ARG A 98 5.17 -11.40 -11.56
C ARG A 98 4.04 -12.02 -12.37
N ALA A 99 2.80 -11.64 -12.10
CA ALA A 99 1.65 -12.03 -12.91
C ALA A 99 1.58 -11.31 -14.28
N GLY A 100 2.50 -10.38 -14.54
CA GLY A 100 2.59 -9.68 -15.82
C GLY A 100 1.50 -8.65 -16.09
N LEU A 101 0.83 -8.14 -15.04
CA LEU A 101 -0.37 -7.30 -15.16
C LEU A 101 -0.09 -5.80 -15.29
N PHE A 102 1.13 -5.32 -14.97
CA PHE A 102 1.47 -3.92 -15.14
C PHE A 102 1.95 -3.58 -16.55
N ALA A 103 1.51 -2.43 -17.05
CA ALA A 103 2.08 -1.77 -18.21
C ALA A 103 3.44 -1.15 -17.87
N ASP A 104 4.22 -0.78 -18.89
CA ASP A 104 5.43 0.01 -18.70
C ASP A 104 5.05 1.43 -18.28
N LEU A 105 5.78 1.97 -17.30
CA LEU A 105 5.63 3.37 -16.94
C LEU A 105 6.45 4.26 -17.88
N GLY A 106 5.90 5.43 -18.21
CA GLY A 106 6.60 6.43 -19.01
C GLY A 106 7.86 6.95 -18.31
N ALA A 107 8.88 7.29 -19.12
CA ALA A 107 10.14 7.82 -18.63
C ALA A 107 9.96 9.07 -17.75
N GLU A 108 8.94 9.89 -18.03
CA GLU A 108 8.61 11.07 -17.25
C GLU A 108 8.20 10.75 -15.81
N THR A 109 7.56 9.60 -15.57
CA THR A 109 7.20 9.10 -14.24
C THR A 109 8.42 8.46 -13.57
N ILE A 110 9.09 7.55 -14.29
CA ILE A 110 10.23 6.77 -13.77
C ILE A 110 11.38 7.67 -13.32
N ASN A 111 11.68 8.72 -14.06
CA ASN A 111 12.84 9.60 -13.79
C ASN A 111 12.60 10.56 -12.60
N GLN A 112 11.38 10.69 -12.13
CA GLN A 112 11.09 11.48 -10.93
C GLN A 112 11.54 10.79 -9.63
N VAL A 113 11.62 9.44 -9.65
CA VAL A 113 11.89 8.63 -8.47
C VAL A 113 13.28 7.99 -8.60
N PRO A 114 14.20 8.21 -7.64
CA PRO A 114 15.52 7.58 -7.62
C PRO A 114 15.46 6.05 -7.72
N ALA A 115 16.47 5.45 -8.37
CA ALA A 115 16.50 4.01 -8.66
C ALA A 115 16.34 3.12 -7.41
N GLN A 116 16.80 3.57 -6.25
CA GLN A 116 16.65 2.85 -4.98
C GLN A 116 15.22 2.74 -4.46
N TYR A 117 14.30 3.55 -4.99
CA TYR A 117 12.88 3.57 -4.58
C TYR A 117 11.95 3.03 -5.66
N ARG A 118 12.46 2.26 -6.61
CA ARG A 118 11.66 1.63 -7.67
C ARG A 118 12.30 0.33 -8.15
N PRO A 119 11.52 -0.60 -8.72
CA PRO A 119 12.10 -1.79 -9.35
C PRO A 119 12.86 -1.42 -10.63
N ALA A 120 13.85 -2.22 -10.96
CA ALA A 120 14.62 -2.04 -12.21
C ALA A 120 13.76 -2.28 -13.47
N SER A 121 12.64 -2.99 -13.35
CA SER A 121 11.73 -3.33 -14.45
C SER A 121 11.01 -2.13 -15.07
N GLY A 122 10.83 -1.04 -14.32
CA GLY A 122 10.04 0.12 -14.74
C GLY A 122 8.53 -0.15 -14.87
N LYS A 123 8.03 -1.27 -14.34
CA LYS A 123 6.59 -1.64 -14.39
C LYS A 123 5.75 -0.93 -13.34
N TRP A 124 6.37 -0.52 -12.25
CA TRP A 124 5.76 0.27 -11.19
C TRP A 124 6.83 1.13 -10.51
N THR A 125 6.46 2.01 -9.63
CA THR A 125 7.38 2.89 -8.92
C THR A 125 6.96 3.08 -7.47
N GLY A 126 7.90 3.43 -6.60
CA GLY A 126 7.59 3.94 -5.29
C GLY A 126 6.83 5.27 -5.38
N VAL A 127 5.86 5.45 -4.50
CA VAL A 127 5.07 6.69 -4.39
C VAL A 127 5.22 7.35 -3.01
N ALA A 128 5.58 6.57 -2.00
CA ALA A 128 5.92 7.01 -0.65
C ALA A 128 6.84 5.98 0.00
N ALA A 129 7.50 6.37 1.09
CA ALA A 129 8.32 5.43 1.88
C ALA A 129 7.99 5.52 3.37
N ARG A 130 8.27 4.43 4.07
CA ARG A 130 8.12 4.31 5.52
C ARG A 130 9.24 3.49 6.12
N THR A 131 9.61 3.78 7.35
CA THR A 131 10.69 3.05 8.03
C THR A 131 10.17 2.24 9.18
N THR A 132 10.71 1.05 9.33
CA THR A 132 10.54 0.21 10.52
C THR A 132 11.17 0.91 11.73
N VAL A 133 10.52 0.80 12.87
CA VAL A 133 11.02 1.30 14.15
C VAL A 133 10.73 0.29 15.26
N PHE A 134 11.51 0.35 16.31
CA PHE A 134 11.17 -0.23 17.60
C PHE A 134 10.62 0.88 18.49
N VAL A 135 9.29 0.94 18.64
CA VAL A 135 8.67 1.85 19.61
C VAL A 135 8.85 1.26 21.01
N TYR A 136 9.26 2.07 21.97
CA TYR A 136 9.50 1.59 23.34
C TYR A 136 8.89 2.50 24.42
N ASN A 137 8.56 1.92 25.56
CA ASN A 137 8.06 2.66 26.72
C ASN A 137 9.26 3.25 27.49
N LYS A 138 9.28 4.58 27.63
CA LYS A 138 10.38 5.34 28.28
C LYS A 138 10.59 5.00 29.76
N ALA A 139 9.58 4.48 30.44
CA ALA A 139 9.69 4.06 31.84
C ALA A 139 10.21 2.62 31.99
N LYS A 140 10.18 1.82 30.90
CA LYS A 140 10.56 0.40 30.90
C LYS A 140 11.96 0.14 30.36
N LEU A 141 12.39 0.95 29.36
CA LEU A 141 13.67 0.78 28.69
C LEU A 141 14.46 2.09 28.66
N GLN A 142 15.74 2.00 29.02
CA GLN A 142 16.71 3.07 28.82
C GLN A 142 17.42 2.90 27.47
N PRO A 143 18.06 3.95 26.93
CA PRO A 143 18.71 3.91 25.62
C PRO A 143 19.74 2.80 25.43
N ASP A 144 20.48 2.43 26.48
CA ASP A 144 21.47 1.37 26.47
C ASP A 144 20.89 -0.05 26.52
N GLN A 145 19.60 -0.17 26.83
CA GLN A 145 18.85 -1.43 26.89
C GLN A 145 18.08 -1.73 25.60
N LEU A 146 18.07 -0.80 24.64
CA LEU A 146 17.35 -0.97 23.37
C LEU A 146 18.02 -2.02 22.49
N PRO A 147 17.24 -2.76 21.65
CA PRO A 147 17.79 -3.75 20.76
C PRO A 147 18.70 -3.08 19.72
N LYS A 148 19.90 -3.59 19.52
CA LYS A 148 20.84 -3.08 18.52
C LYS A 148 20.49 -3.56 17.10
N SER A 149 19.80 -4.69 17.01
CA SER A 149 19.36 -5.34 15.79
C SER A 149 17.93 -5.85 15.95
N LEU A 150 17.17 -5.89 14.84
CA LEU A 150 15.91 -6.61 14.78
C LEU A 150 16.09 -8.08 15.19
N LEU A 151 17.26 -8.66 14.91
CA LEU A 151 17.57 -10.04 15.23
C LEU A 151 17.73 -10.28 16.74
N ASP A 152 18.01 -9.27 17.55
CA ASP A 152 18.11 -9.41 19.00
C ASP A 152 16.78 -9.84 19.63
N LEU A 153 15.66 -9.46 19.02
CA LEU A 153 14.31 -9.74 19.54
C LEU A 153 13.95 -11.22 19.58
N GLN A 154 14.68 -12.09 18.88
CA GLN A 154 14.56 -13.55 18.98
C GLN A 154 15.21 -14.11 20.24
N GLN A 155 16.05 -13.36 20.94
CA GLN A 155 16.81 -13.84 22.09
C GLN A 155 15.91 -13.98 23.33
N PRO A 156 16.18 -14.96 24.22
CA PRO A 156 15.38 -15.18 25.43
C PRO A 156 15.24 -13.96 26.35
N ALA A 157 16.21 -13.03 26.33
CA ALA A 157 16.16 -11.78 27.07
C ALA A 157 14.96 -10.88 26.71
N TRP A 158 14.37 -11.08 25.53
CA TRP A 158 13.19 -10.36 25.03
C TRP A 158 11.87 -11.08 25.25
N LYS A 159 11.86 -12.22 25.95
CA LYS A 159 10.65 -13.00 26.18
C LYS A 159 9.58 -12.21 26.95
N GLY A 160 8.41 -12.04 26.32
CA GLY A 160 7.27 -11.30 26.89
C GLY A 160 7.43 -9.79 26.92
N ARG A 161 8.55 -9.26 26.40
CA ARG A 161 8.91 -7.83 26.50
C ARG A 161 8.59 -7.02 25.26
N TRP A 162 8.26 -7.63 24.15
CA TRP A 162 7.94 -6.93 22.90
C TRP A 162 6.74 -7.51 22.18
N GLY A 163 6.19 -6.73 21.23
CA GLY A 163 5.04 -7.13 20.45
C GLY A 163 5.09 -6.69 19.01
N ALA A 164 4.25 -7.32 18.17
CA ALA A 164 4.07 -6.98 16.76
C ALA A 164 2.75 -7.52 16.20
N PRO A 165 2.26 -7.01 15.05
CA PRO A 165 1.04 -7.43 14.38
C PRO A 165 1.32 -8.39 13.20
N PRO A 166 1.59 -9.69 13.38
CA PRO A 166 2.07 -10.59 12.34
C PRO A 166 1.10 -10.76 11.16
N THR A 167 -0.20 -10.59 11.38
CA THR A 167 -1.22 -10.72 10.34
C THR A 167 -1.31 -9.52 9.39
N LYS A 168 -0.58 -8.41 9.68
CA LYS A 168 -0.64 -7.19 8.87
C LYS A 168 0.43 -7.15 7.79
N ALA A 169 0.05 -6.59 6.64
CA ALA A 169 0.93 -6.45 5.48
C ALA A 169 2.23 -5.69 5.81
N ASP A 170 2.15 -4.67 6.68
CA ASP A 170 3.31 -3.92 7.17
C ASP A 170 4.36 -4.84 7.80
N PHE A 171 3.94 -5.71 8.73
CA PHE A 171 4.85 -6.63 9.38
C PHE A 171 5.36 -7.71 8.42
N GLN A 172 4.51 -8.20 7.53
CA GLN A 172 4.89 -9.16 6.49
C GLN A 172 5.92 -8.57 5.51
N ALA A 173 5.83 -7.27 5.22
CA ALA A 173 6.84 -6.58 4.41
C ALA A 173 8.20 -6.52 5.13
N ILE A 174 8.23 -6.29 6.45
CA ILE A 174 9.46 -6.35 7.27
C ILE A 174 10.06 -7.76 7.22
N VAL A 175 9.23 -8.80 7.35
CA VAL A 175 9.69 -10.20 7.24
C VAL A 175 10.18 -10.52 5.82
N SER A 176 9.56 -9.96 4.77
CA SER A 176 10.02 -10.11 3.39
C SER A 176 11.44 -9.52 3.19
N ALA A 177 11.69 -8.35 3.76
CA ALA A 177 13.02 -7.75 3.74
C ALA A 177 14.04 -8.59 4.53
N LEU A 178 13.66 -9.12 5.69
CA LEU A 178 14.50 -10.03 6.46
C LEU A 178 14.86 -11.28 5.65
N LEU A 179 13.87 -11.87 4.96
CA LEU A 179 14.06 -13.03 4.08
C LEU A 179 15.08 -12.74 2.97
N GLN A 180 14.96 -11.60 2.29
CA GLN A 180 15.88 -11.19 1.25
C GLN A 180 17.30 -10.95 1.80
N LEU A 181 17.41 -10.30 2.95
CA LEU A 181 18.71 -9.89 3.52
C LEU A 181 19.45 -11.04 4.22
N LYS A 182 18.75 -11.99 4.81
CA LYS A 182 19.35 -13.04 5.67
C LYS A 182 19.08 -14.46 5.20
N GLY A 183 18.20 -14.65 4.22
CA GLY A 183 17.82 -15.96 3.69
C GLY A 183 16.79 -16.71 4.56
N GLU A 184 16.31 -17.80 4.00
CA GLU A 184 15.19 -18.59 4.57
C GLU A 184 15.48 -19.14 5.97
N ALA A 185 16.67 -19.75 6.15
CA ALA A 185 17.01 -20.39 7.42
C ALA A 185 17.05 -19.39 8.60
N ALA A 186 17.70 -18.23 8.40
CA ALA A 186 17.78 -17.19 9.42
C ALA A 186 16.41 -16.56 9.70
N THR A 187 15.59 -16.37 8.67
CA THR A 187 14.21 -15.87 8.82
C THR A 187 13.33 -16.86 9.58
N ALA A 188 13.39 -18.14 9.26
CA ALA A 188 12.65 -19.18 9.98
C ALA A 188 13.05 -19.24 11.46
N GLN A 189 14.35 -19.15 11.75
CA GLN A 189 14.86 -19.07 13.12
C GLN A 189 14.34 -17.85 13.86
N TRP A 190 14.37 -16.67 13.22
CA TRP A 190 13.88 -15.44 13.82
C TRP A 190 12.37 -15.49 14.10
N LEU A 191 11.56 -16.05 13.16
CA LEU A 191 10.13 -16.25 13.34
C LEU A 191 9.81 -17.21 14.49
N ALA A 192 10.59 -18.29 14.65
CA ALA A 192 10.48 -19.20 15.79
C ALA A 192 10.79 -18.48 17.12
N GLY A 193 11.84 -17.64 17.14
CA GLY A 193 12.16 -16.79 18.27
C GLY A 193 11.08 -15.76 18.57
N MET A 194 10.49 -15.15 17.55
CA MET A 194 9.33 -14.27 17.69
C MET A 194 8.14 -15.00 18.33
N LYS A 195 7.80 -16.19 17.83
CA LYS A 195 6.71 -17.01 18.39
C LYS A 195 6.89 -17.32 19.87
N ALA A 196 8.14 -17.54 20.28
CA ALA A 196 8.49 -17.84 21.68
C ALA A 196 8.49 -16.60 22.58
N ASN A 197 8.83 -15.43 22.04
CA ASN A 197 9.18 -14.26 22.82
C ASN A 197 8.19 -13.08 22.67
N ALA A 198 7.55 -12.92 21.53
CA ALA A 198 6.68 -11.75 21.28
C ALA A 198 5.23 -11.99 21.71
N LYS A 199 4.55 -10.91 22.09
CA LYS A 199 3.08 -10.85 22.10
C LYS A 199 2.59 -10.42 20.72
N THR A 200 1.52 -11.04 20.26
CA THR A 200 0.90 -10.72 18.98
C THR A 200 -0.31 -9.82 19.17
N TYR A 201 -0.42 -8.81 18.32
CA TYR A 201 -1.52 -7.83 18.32
C TYR A 201 -2.24 -7.81 16.96
N ASN A 202 -3.46 -7.29 16.94
CA ASN A 202 -4.27 -7.27 15.72
C ASN A 202 -3.75 -6.28 14.67
N ASP A 203 -3.10 -5.18 15.09
CA ASP A 203 -2.57 -4.14 14.21
C ASP A 203 -1.48 -3.29 14.90
N ASN A 204 -0.90 -2.36 14.13
CA ASN A 204 0.16 -1.47 14.62
C ASN A 204 -0.33 -0.52 15.72
N ILE A 205 -1.60 -0.08 15.66
CA ILE A 205 -2.20 0.80 16.67
C ILE A 205 -2.35 0.05 17.99
N ALA A 206 -2.83 -1.19 17.96
CA ALA A 206 -2.92 -2.05 19.14
C ALA A 206 -1.53 -2.31 19.74
N THR A 207 -0.51 -2.54 18.90
CA THR A 207 0.88 -2.69 19.34
C THR A 207 1.37 -1.41 20.04
N LEU A 208 1.16 -0.24 19.43
CA LEU A 208 1.55 1.06 20.00
C LEU A 208 0.88 1.32 21.36
N LYS A 209 -0.43 1.04 21.46
CA LYS A 209 -1.18 1.17 22.73
C LYS A 209 -0.64 0.25 23.82
N ALA A 210 -0.31 -1.00 23.49
CA ALA A 210 0.26 -1.96 24.44
C ALA A 210 1.62 -1.50 24.97
N VAL A 211 2.47 -0.93 24.11
CA VAL A 211 3.73 -0.32 24.53
C VAL A 211 3.48 0.91 25.41
N ASN A 212 2.56 1.78 25.00
CA ASN A 212 2.25 2.99 25.74
C ASN A 212 1.72 2.72 27.15
N SER A 213 0.90 1.70 27.31
CA SER A 213 0.38 1.25 28.62
C SER A 213 1.41 0.51 29.47
N GLY A 214 2.55 0.11 28.90
CA GLY A 214 3.58 -0.71 29.57
C GLY A 214 3.21 -2.20 29.67
N GLU A 215 2.26 -2.68 28.88
CA GLU A 215 1.94 -4.10 28.78
C GLU A 215 3.11 -4.91 28.19
N VAL A 216 3.83 -4.31 27.24
CA VAL A 216 5.14 -4.73 26.74
C VAL A 216 6.11 -3.56 26.79
N ASP A 217 7.41 -3.87 26.82
CA ASP A 217 8.45 -2.84 26.91
C ASP A 217 8.66 -2.12 25.57
N GLY A 218 8.43 -2.83 24.44
CA GLY A 218 8.54 -2.28 23.11
C GLY A 218 7.75 -3.04 22.05
N GLY A 219 7.80 -2.55 20.82
CA GLY A 219 7.11 -3.17 19.70
C GLY A 219 7.70 -2.78 18.34
N VAL A 220 7.53 -3.64 17.34
CA VAL A 220 7.94 -3.38 15.96
C VAL A 220 6.74 -2.90 15.17
N ILE A 221 6.82 -1.66 14.68
CA ILE A 221 5.80 -0.98 13.87
C ILE A 221 6.46 -0.10 12.82
N TYR A 222 5.68 0.56 11.97
CA TYR A 222 6.19 1.67 11.18
C TYR A 222 6.08 3.01 11.92
N HIS A 223 7.02 3.92 11.65
CA HIS A 223 7.22 5.20 12.36
C HIS A 223 5.97 6.10 12.32
N TYR A 224 5.25 6.16 11.21
CA TYR A 224 4.17 7.11 10.98
C TYR A 224 2.99 6.92 11.95
N TYR A 225 2.74 5.72 12.47
CA TYR A 225 1.71 5.50 13.50
C TYR A 225 1.98 6.33 14.75
N TRP A 226 3.25 6.39 15.15
CA TRP A 226 3.67 7.19 16.30
C TRP A 226 3.56 8.68 16.02
N PHE A 227 4.07 9.16 14.86
CA PHE A 227 4.04 10.58 14.51
C PHE A 227 2.62 11.11 14.36
N ARG A 228 1.72 10.34 13.74
CA ARG A 228 0.30 10.71 13.60
C ARG A 228 -0.38 10.90 14.94
N ASP A 229 -0.14 10.04 15.91
CA ASP A 229 -0.69 10.19 17.27
C ASP A 229 -0.02 11.34 18.03
N GLN A 230 1.30 11.50 17.91
CA GLN A 230 2.03 12.61 18.54
C GLN A 230 1.57 13.99 18.04
N ALA A 231 1.20 14.09 16.77
CA ALA A 231 0.68 15.31 16.18
C ALA A 231 -0.76 15.63 16.59
N LYS A 232 -1.54 14.62 17.02
CA LYS A 232 -2.96 14.76 17.32
C LYS A 232 -3.24 14.75 18.83
N THR A 233 -3.22 13.59 19.46
CA THR A 233 -3.70 13.41 20.85
C THR A 233 -2.65 12.97 21.84
N LYS A 234 -1.63 12.24 21.38
CA LYS A 234 -0.61 11.56 22.20
C LYS A 234 -1.17 10.47 23.13
N GLU A 235 -2.44 10.12 22.98
CA GLU A 235 -3.11 9.13 23.83
C GLU A 235 -2.51 7.73 23.71
N MET A 236 -2.04 7.38 22.49
CA MET A 236 -1.46 6.08 22.19
C MET A 236 0.07 6.05 22.27
N SER A 237 0.72 7.21 22.40
CA SER A 237 2.17 7.30 22.27
C SER A 237 2.86 8.18 23.32
N GLY A 238 2.12 8.82 24.24
CA GLY A 238 2.66 9.80 25.18
C GLY A 238 3.79 9.29 26.08
N ASN A 239 3.75 8.01 26.46
CA ASN A 239 4.77 7.35 27.29
C ASN A 239 5.89 6.69 26.48
N THR A 240 5.86 6.82 25.15
CA THR A 240 6.76 6.08 24.26
C THR A 240 7.75 6.98 23.54
N ALA A 241 8.78 6.36 22.96
CA ALA A 241 9.69 6.98 22.02
C ALA A 241 10.05 5.98 20.92
N LEU A 242 10.65 6.47 19.84
CA LEU A 242 11.09 5.64 18.72
C LEU A 242 12.59 5.35 18.81
N HIS A 243 12.94 4.10 18.58
CA HIS A 243 14.29 3.66 18.29
C HIS A 243 14.39 3.25 16.83
N TYR A 244 15.30 3.88 16.10
CA TYR A 244 15.61 3.56 14.71
C TYR A 244 16.83 2.64 14.67
N PHE A 245 16.66 1.46 14.10
CA PHE A 245 17.79 0.63 13.75
C PHE A 245 18.63 1.33 12.67
N ARG A 246 19.92 0.99 12.58
CA ARG A 246 20.88 1.63 11.67
C ARG A 246 21.88 0.60 11.13
N ASN A 247 22.90 1.07 10.39
CA ASN A 247 24.03 0.26 9.93
C ASN A 247 23.59 -0.96 9.10
N GLN A 248 22.66 -0.76 8.20
CA GLN A 248 22.13 -1.80 7.30
C GLN A 248 21.51 -3.00 8.04
N ASP A 249 21.07 -2.79 9.27
CA ASP A 249 20.31 -3.78 10.02
C ASP A 249 18.99 -4.07 9.31
N PRO A 250 18.49 -5.33 9.30
CA PRO A 250 17.15 -5.62 8.78
C PRO A 250 16.03 -4.78 9.39
N GLY A 251 16.19 -4.35 10.64
CA GLY A 251 15.27 -3.43 11.32
C GLY A 251 15.34 -1.98 10.83
N ALA A 252 16.34 -1.61 10.02
CA ALA A 252 16.40 -0.31 9.35
C ALA A 252 15.71 -0.33 7.99
N PHE A 253 14.96 -1.37 7.67
CA PHE A 253 14.24 -1.51 6.40
C PHE A 253 13.32 -0.33 6.13
N VAL A 254 13.46 0.22 4.92
CA VAL A 254 12.58 1.24 4.35
C VAL A 254 11.64 0.56 3.37
N SER A 255 10.37 0.43 3.75
CA SER A 255 9.31 -0.09 2.89
C SER A 255 8.82 0.98 1.93
N LEU A 256 8.44 0.57 0.72
CA LEU A 256 7.88 1.45 -0.29
C LEU A 256 6.40 1.18 -0.49
N SER A 257 5.61 2.24 -0.51
CA SER A 257 4.32 2.25 -1.18
C SER A 257 4.54 2.21 -2.68
N GLY A 258 3.78 1.41 -3.38
CA GLY A 258 3.90 1.26 -4.82
C GLY A 258 2.72 1.82 -5.60
N GLY A 259 2.99 2.27 -6.83
CA GLY A 259 1.98 2.66 -7.80
C GLY A 259 2.29 2.10 -9.18
N GLY A 260 1.31 1.47 -9.83
CA GLY A 260 1.45 0.90 -11.17
C GLY A 260 0.19 1.03 -12.02
N VAL A 261 0.35 1.13 -13.33
CA VAL A 261 -0.75 1.16 -14.31
C VAL A 261 -1.05 -0.26 -14.77
N LEU A 262 -2.32 -0.66 -14.76
CA LEU A 262 -2.73 -1.99 -15.23
C LEU A 262 -2.72 -2.06 -16.77
N LYS A 263 -2.24 -3.17 -17.34
CA LYS A 263 -2.32 -3.42 -18.79
C LYS A 263 -3.75 -3.49 -19.32
N SER A 264 -4.70 -3.88 -18.45
CA SER A 264 -6.13 -3.94 -18.77
C SER A 264 -6.78 -2.58 -18.91
N SER A 265 -6.12 -1.50 -18.43
CA SER A 265 -6.67 -0.15 -18.47
C SER A 265 -6.90 0.32 -19.89
N LYS A 266 -8.12 0.76 -20.16
CA LYS A 266 -8.50 1.44 -21.41
C LYS A 266 -8.24 2.95 -21.35
N LYS A 267 -7.81 3.44 -20.18
CA LYS A 267 -7.50 4.84 -19.88
C LYS A 267 -6.02 5.01 -19.51
N ALA A 268 -5.14 4.23 -20.15
CA ALA A 268 -3.72 4.15 -19.80
C ALA A 268 -3.05 5.53 -19.73
N ASP A 269 -3.36 6.45 -20.67
CA ASP A 269 -2.77 7.79 -20.68
C ASP A 269 -3.15 8.61 -19.44
N LYS A 270 -4.41 8.53 -18.99
CA LYS A 270 -4.86 9.19 -17.76
C LYS A 270 -4.24 8.55 -16.52
N ALA A 271 -4.14 7.23 -16.52
CA ALA A 271 -3.50 6.48 -15.43
C ALA A 271 -2.00 6.83 -15.32
N GLN A 272 -1.28 6.95 -16.44
CA GLN A 272 0.10 7.44 -16.48
C GLN A 272 0.20 8.88 -15.95
N GLN A 273 -0.72 9.77 -16.33
CA GLN A 273 -0.74 11.14 -15.83
C GLN A 273 -0.98 11.19 -14.32
N PHE A 274 -1.86 10.34 -13.79
CA PHE A 274 -2.08 10.25 -12.34
C PHE A 274 -0.82 9.80 -11.60
N LEU A 275 -0.15 8.75 -12.07
CA LEU A 275 1.12 8.31 -11.45
C LEU A 275 2.21 9.36 -11.55
N ARG A 276 2.35 10.02 -12.72
CA ARG A 276 3.28 11.13 -12.91
C ARG A 276 3.00 12.28 -11.94
N PHE A 277 1.71 12.59 -11.69
CA PHE A 277 1.31 13.62 -10.74
C PHE A 277 1.73 13.25 -9.31
N ILE A 278 1.36 12.06 -8.81
CA ILE A 278 1.64 11.67 -7.41
C ILE A 278 3.13 11.41 -7.15
N THR A 279 3.94 11.12 -8.18
CA THR A 279 5.40 11.02 -8.07
C THR A 279 6.12 12.32 -8.40
N GLY A 280 5.42 13.32 -8.90
CA GLY A 280 5.92 14.66 -9.16
C GLY A 280 5.91 15.56 -7.93
N LYS A 281 6.46 16.77 -8.08
CA LYS A 281 6.59 17.72 -6.97
C LYS A 281 5.26 17.97 -6.26
N ALA A 282 4.18 18.26 -6.97
CA ALA A 282 2.87 18.61 -6.39
C ALA A 282 2.31 17.44 -5.53
N GLY A 283 2.33 16.21 -6.07
CA GLY A 283 1.86 15.04 -5.34
C GLY A 283 2.75 14.66 -4.14
N GLN A 284 4.05 14.88 -4.25
CA GLN A 284 5.00 14.58 -3.17
C GLN A 284 5.01 15.65 -2.07
N GLU A 285 4.66 16.91 -2.39
CA GLU A 285 4.43 17.96 -1.38
C GLU A 285 3.23 17.65 -0.48
N VAL A 286 2.27 16.82 -0.92
CA VAL A 286 1.19 16.30 -0.06
C VAL A 286 1.78 15.48 1.10
N LEU A 287 2.81 14.67 0.83
CA LEU A 287 3.51 13.91 1.88
C LEU A 287 4.34 14.80 2.81
N GLU A 288 5.04 15.78 2.25
CA GLU A 288 5.86 16.73 3.02
C GLU A 288 5.01 17.54 4.02
N LYS A 289 3.86 18.03 3.57
CA LYS A 289 3.03 19.00 4.30
C LYS A 289 1.85 18.38 5.04
N GLY A 290 1.45 17.17 4.62
CA GLY A 290 0.28 16.46 5.16
C GLY A 290 0.53 15.76 6.49
N ASP A 291 -0.50 15.10 6.98
CA ASP A 291 -0.48 14.40 8.27
C ASP A 291 -0.27 12.88 8.14
N SER A 292 0.13 12.41 6.95
CA SER A 292 0.47 11.00 6.74
C SER A 292 1.76 10.62 7.46
N PHE A 293 2.71 11.54 7.56
CA PHE A 293 4.08 11.31 8.06
C PHE A 293 4.81 10.18 7.31
N GLU A 294 4.45 9.95 6.07
CA GLU A 294 5.24 9.11 5.17
C GLU A 294 6.29 9.97 4.46
N TYR A 295 7.38 9.34 4.00
CA TYR A 295 8.45 10.05 3.31
C TYR A 295 8.13 10.23 1.83
N PRO A 296 8.32 11.44 1.27
CA PRO A 296 8.43 11.62 -0.16
C PRO A 296 9.59 10.81 -0.74
N VAL A 297 9.39 10.29 -1.96
CA VAL A 297 10.42 9.51 -2.67
C VAL A 297 10.93 10.22 -3.92
N ALA A 298 10.26 11.28 -4.37
CA ALA A 298 10.71 12.05 -5.52
C ALA A 298 11.96 12.87 -5.23
N SER A 299 12.81 13.00 -6.25
CA SER A 299 13.99 13.85 -6.17
C SER A 299 13.63 15.31 -5.89
N GLY A 300 14.31 15.92 -4.93
CA GLY A 300 14.18 17.35 -4.64
C GLY A 300 12.97 17.76 -3.79
N VAL A 301 12.17 16.82 -3.30
CA VAL A 301 11.12 17.10 -2.31
C VAL A 301 11.60 16.67 -0.93
N PRO A 302 11.68 17.60 0.05
CA PRO A 302 12.12 17.25 1.40
C PRO A 302 11.05 16.44 2.14
N ALA A 303 11.48 15.65 3.12
CA ALA A 303 10.57 15.01 4.05
C ALA A 303 9.96 16.04 5.02
N ASN A 304 8.84 15.65 5.66
CA ASN A 304 8.31 16.42 6.79
C ASN A 304 9.43 16.66 7.82
N PRO A 305 9.65 17.91 8.28
CA PRO A 305 10.78 18.25 9.17
C PRO A 305 10.76 17.56 10.53
N ALA A 306 9.63 16.95 10.92
CA ALA A 306 9.55 16.13 12.12
C ALA A 306 10.21 14.77 11.98
N LEU A 307 10.43 14.30 10.74
CA LEU A 307 10.97 12.97 10.45
C LEU A 307 12.50 12.96 10.47
N VAL A 308 13.07 11.85 10.91
CA VAL A 308 14.52 11.58 10.74
C VAL A 308 14.81 11.41 9.25
N PRO A 309 15.80 12.10 8.65
CA PRO A 309 16.13 11.94 7.24
C PRO A 309 16.40 10.47 6.87
N LEU A 310 15.88 10.01 5.73
CA LEU A 310 16.09 8.62 5.27
C LEU A 310 17.59 8.28 5.13
N THR A 311 18.42 9.24 4.76
CA THR A 311 19.87 9.09 4.66
C THR A 311 20.54 8.72 6.00
N ASP A 312 19.97 9.19 7.10
CA ASP A 312 20.51 8.98 8.45
C ASP A 312 20.15 7.59 9.00
N LEU A 313 19.21 6.91 8.37
CA LEU A 313 18.78 5.56 8.78
C LEU A 313 19.78 4.49 8.36
N GLN A 314 20.64 4.76 7.37
CA GLN A 314 21.59 3.77 6.85
C GLN A 314 20.89 2.45 6.48
N ALA A 315 19.75 2.56 5.81
CA ALA A 315 18.89 1.43 5.46
C ALA A 315 19.63 0.40 4.58
N PRO A 316 19.36 -0.90 4.74
CA PRO A 316 19.88 -1.92 3.85
C PRO A 316 19.29 -1.76 2.46
N ALA A 317 20.07 -2.11 1.43
CA ALA A 317 19.56 -2.18 0.07
C ALA A 317 18.62 -3.39 -0.05
N VAL A 318 17.36 -3.14 -0.35
CA VAL A 318 16.33 -4.15 -0.59
C VAL A 318 15.72 -3.88 -1.96
N ASP A 319 15.79 -4.85 -2.87
CA ASP A 319 15.09 -4.75 -4.15
C ASP A 319 13.60 -5.01 -3.94
N PRO A 320 12.73 -4.01 -4.13
CA PRO A 320 11.31 -4.14 -3.85
C PRO A 320 10.60 -5.14 -4.78
N SER A 321 11.16 -5.44 -5.95
CA SER A 321 10.58 -6.42 -6.91
C SER A 321 10.79 -7.87 -6.50
N THR A 322 11.77 -8.14 -5.65
CA THR A 322 12.10 -9.51 -5.21
C THR A 322 11.43 -9.90 -3.89
N LEU A 323 10.67 -9.00 -3.27
CA LEU A 323 9.92 -9.30 -2.05
C LEU A 323 8.86 -10.37 -2.33
N ASP A 324 8.91 -11.47 -1.57
CA ASP A 324 8.09 -12.66 -1.81
C ASP A 324 7.03 -12.84 -0.71
N ALA A 325 5.84 -12.29 -0.97
CA ALA A 325 4.71 -12.38 -0.05
C ALA A 325 4.27 -13.82 0.22
N GLN A 326 4.29 -14.71 -0.81
CA GLN A 326 3.87 -16.09 -0.65
C GLN A 326 4.83 -16.86 0.25
N LYS A 327 6.14 -16.74 -0.01
CA LYS A 327 7.16 -17.38 0.81
C LYS A 327 7.13 -16.94 2.26
N VAL A 328 6.88 -15.65 2.50
CA VAL A 328 6.70 -15.10 3.85
C VAL A 328 5.48 -15.69 4.54
N THR A 329 4.35 -15.76 3.84
CA THR A 329 3.13 -16.39 4.36
C THR A 329 3.37 -17.84 4.76
N ASP A 330 4.07 -18.63 3.92
CA ASP A 330 4.40 -20.02 4.18
C ASP A 330 5.29 -20.16 5.44
N LEU A 331 6.33 -19.32 5.55
CA LEU A 331 7.24 -19.34 6.71
C LEU A 331 6.53 -18.93 8.00
N MET A 332 5.69 -17.89 7.96
CA MET A 332 4.95 -17.41 9.12
C MET A 332 3.87 -18.39 9.55
N THR A 333 3.18 -19.06 8.61
CA THR A 333 2.22 -20.13 8.89
C THR A 333 2.94 -21.32 9.55
N LYS A 334 4.08 -21.75 9.00
CA LYS A 334 4.90 -22.81 9.60
C LYS A 334 5.39 -22.49 11.01
N ALA A 335 5.65 -21.22 11.29
CA ALA A 335 6.01 -20.73 12.62
C ALA A 335 4.80 -20.59 13.56
N GLY A 336 3.56 -20.76 13.08
CA GLY A 336 2.32 -20.60 13.85
C GLY A 336 2.01 -19.14 14.22
N LEU A 337 2.40 -18.19 13.37
CA LEU A 337 2.16 -16.76 13.51
C LEU A 337 0.97 -16.26 12.66
N LEU A 338 0.57 -17.03 11.65
CA LEU A 338 -0.63 -16.87 10.83
C LEU A 338 -1.56 -18.04 10.99
#